data_a4aeb01294d1b6339ad8880374155cf4
#
_entry.id   a4aeb01294d1b6339ad8880374155cf4
#
_cell.length_a   1.000
_cell.length_b   1.000
_cell.length_c   1.000
_cell.angle_alpha   90.00
_cell.angle_beta   90.00
_cell.angle_gamma   90.00
#
_symmetry.space_group_name_H-M   'P 1'
#
loop_
_entity.id
_entity.type
_entity.pdbx_description
1 polymer ?
#
loop_
_entity_poly.entity_id
_entity_poly.type
_entity_poly.pdbx_seq_one_letter_code
_entity_poly.pdbx_strand_id
1 'polypeptide(L)'
;MDRRKSSRQKRKTIVRNNFYLFGKAMSAEPEFVVLSALMRVVVSVRTSFLRVIFLAYIISCMEQKKTLAFILTFIGISFLIVGVTYAVQSFFENRYQPVCQEKLVQSLQRELFEKMRTVDLQSYDTESYYSAITLAGEECSKRAIQVVGNFLDLLESVLTLALTCVSVIGADWIVPVVAAVSFGFSFWMNQKIISRRVSYDTAVKLKEKEASMLKRVLYLPEYAKDIRSSGMKQTVLERYRKNTEEKAVLIRKQGGKIGRLTALETIGGSCLLIDFFASLYLAVKTLVWNTMTASGFVAVLNACNQIQFSLESLSAQIAVFAENGTLIERFRTVENMEPEIEKKEPGQSAAPFETLQVQDICFQYE
;
A
#
# COMPACT_ATOMS: atom_id res chain seq x y z
N MET A 1 18.05 -17.22 20.03
CA MET A 1 18.67 -17.12 18.69
C MET A 1 17.68 -17.44 17.56
N ASP A 2 16.74 -18.35 17.76
CA ASP A 2 15.74 -18.76 16.73
C ASP A 2 14.72 -17.69 16.29
N ARG A 3 14.21 -16.88 17.22
CA ARG A 3 13.23 -15.82 16.84
C ARG A 3 13.79 -14.79 15.85
N ARG A 4 15.09 -14.48 15.89
CA ARG A 4 15.73 -13.53 14.94
C ARG A 4 15.93 -14.18 13.56
N LYS A 5 16.26 -15.48 13.49
CA LYS A 5 16.37 -16.22 12.22
C LYS A 5 15.01 -16.33 11.52
N SER A 6 13.96 -16.70 12.26
CA SER A 6 12.58 -16.76 11.76
C SER A 6 12.08 -15.41 11.23
N SER A 7 12.35 -14.29 11.93
CA SER A 7 11.99 -12.93 11.48
C SER A 7 12.73 -12.51 10.20
N ARG A 8 14.01 -12.88 10.06
CA ARG A 8 14.82 -12.56 8.87
C ARG A 8 14.38 -13.37 7.65
N GLN A 9 13.98 -14.60 7.86
CA GLN A 9 13.46 -15.48 6.80
C GLN A 9 12.09 -15.00 6.31
N LYS A 10 11.19 -14.61 7.22
CA LYS A 10 9.90 -14.00 6.85
C LYS A 10 10.06 -12.72 6.03
N ARG A 11 11.00 -11.85 6.40
CA ARG A 11 11.26 -10.61 5.63
C ARG A 11 11.76 -10.91 4.21
N LYS A 12 12.63 -11.91 4.02
CA LYS A 12 13.09 -12.31 2.68
C LYS A 12 11.96 -12.86 1.82
N THR A 13 11.05 -13.64 2.41
CA THR A 13 9.86 -14.19 1.72
C THR A 13 8.92 -13.05 1.28
N ILE A 14 8.66 -12.08 2.14
CA ILE A 14 7.82 -10.91 1.82
C ILE A 14 8.39 -10.14 0.62
N VAL A 15 9.68 -9.85 0.63
CA VAL A 15 10.34 -9.15 -0.48
C VAL A 15 10.24 -9.95 -1.77
N ARG A 16 10.59 -11.24 -1.72
CA ARG A 16 10.54 -12.13 -2.88
C ARG A 16 9.13 -12.23 -3.47
N ASN A 17 8.10 -12.28 -2.64
CA ASN A 17 6.71 -12.38 -3.08
C ASN A 17 6.24 -11.12 -3.80
N ASN A 18 6.57 -9.94 -3.28
CA ASN A 18 6.22 -8.68 -3.95
C ASN A 18 6.95 -8.55 -5.29
N PHE A 19 8.26 -8.85 -5.35
CA PHE A 19 9.00 -8.83 -6.62
C PHE A 19 8.48 -9.87 -7.62
N TYR A 20 8.06 -11.03 -7.15
CA TYR A 20 7.44 -12.05 -7.98
C TYR A 20 6.16 -11.52 -8.66
N LEU A 21 5.24 -10.94 -7.88
CA LEU A 21 3.98 -10.44 -8.43
C LEU A 21 4.21 -9.19 -9.31
N PHE A 22 5.16 -8.33 -8.95
CA PHE A 22 5.57 -7.22 -9.79
C PHE A 22 6.17 -7.69 -11.12
N GLY A 23 7.01 -8.73 -11.11
CA GLY A 23 7.56 -9.35 -12.31
C GLY A 23 6.46 -9.92 -13.22
N LYS A 24 5.44 -10.59 -12.65
CA LYS A 24 4.28 -11.06 -13.41
C LYS A 24 3.50 -9.88 -14.03
N ALA A 25 3.26 -8.82 -13.27
CA ALA A 25 2.59 -7.64 -13.78
C ALA A 25 3.38 -6.98 -14.93
N MET A 26 4.71 -6.91 -14.79
CA MET A 26 5.60 -6.40 -15.84
C MET A 26 5.57 -7.28 -17.09
N SER A 27 5.46 -8.60 -16.95
CA SER A 27 5.37 -9.53 -18.10
C SER A 27 4.00 -9.48 -18.78
N ALA A 28 2.91 -9.26 -18.01
CA ALA A 28 1.57 -9.20 -18.54
C ALA A 28 1.27 -7.89 -19.28
N GLU A 29 1.64 -6.74 -18.70
CA GLU A 29 1.35 -5.40 -19.23
C GLU A 29 2.57 -4.47 -19.04
N PRO A 30 3.66 -4.64 -19.81
CA PRO A 30 4.90 -3.87 -19.65
C PRO A 30 4.70 -2.38 -19.94
N GLU A 31 3.90 -2.05 -20.96
CA GLU A 31 3.62 -0.66 -21.34
C GLU A 31 2.95 0.12 -20.21
N PHE A 32 2.01 -0.51 -19.51
CA PHE A 32 1.33 0.09 -18.37
C PHE A 32 2.31 0.43 -17.24
N VAL A 33 3.18 -0.51 -16.88
CA VAL A 33 4.12 -0.30 -15.76
C VAL A 33 5.14 0.78 -16.10
N VAL A 34 5.69 0.77 -17.34
CA VAL A 34 6.67 1.77 -17.79
C VAL A 34 6.03 3.16 -17.87
N LEU A 35 4.84 3.28 -18.48
CA LEU A 35 4.17 4.57 -18.63
C LEU A 35 3.75 5.13 -17.26
N SER A 36 3.28 4.28 -16.35
CA SER A 36 2.98 4.67 -14.96
C SER A 36 4.24 5.14 -14.23
N ALA A 37 5.38 4.49 -14.42
CA ALA A 37 6.65 4.91 -13.84
C ALA A 37 7.09 6.30 -14.37
N LEU A 38 6.96 6.53 -15.68
CA LEU A 38 7.24 7.84 -16.29
C LEU A 38 6.32 8.94 -15.71
N MET A 39 5.04 8.63 -15.54
CA MET A 39 4.09 9.57 -14.91
C MET A 39 4.51 9.91 -13.47
N ARG A 40 4.99 8.94 -12.69
CA ARG A 40 5.50 9.18 -11.33
C ARG A 40 6.75 10.07 -11.32
N VAL A 41 7.63 9.93 -12.31
CA VAL A 41 8.77 10.86 -12.48
C VAL A 41 8.29 12.29 -12.73
N VAL A 42 7.33 12.48 -13.64
CA VAL A 42 6.74 13.81 -13.91
C VAL A 42 6.11 14.40 -12.65
N VAL A 43 5.35 13.61 -11.89
CA VAL A 43 4.74 14.02 -10.61
C VAL A 43 5.81 14.41 -9.58
N SER A 44 6.89 13.65 -9.45
CA SER A 44 8.01 13.95 -8.53
C SER A 44 8.68 15.28 -8.85
N VAL A 45 8.98 15.52 -10.13
CA VAL A 45 9.59 16.78 -10.60
C VAL A 45 8.64 17.97 -10.34
N ARG A 46 7.37 17.84 -10.72
CA ARG A 46 6.35 18.85 -10.48
C ARG A 46 6.20 19.19 -8.99
N THR A 47 6.12 18.16 -8.15
CA THR A 47 5.95 18.31 -6.70
C THR A 47 7.16 19.02 -6.08
N SER A 48 8.38 18.63 -6.44
CA SER A 48 9.60 19.27 -5.97
C SER A 48 9.69 20.71 -6.46
N PHE A 49 9.33 20.98 -7.71
CA PHE A 49 9.27 22.35 -8.25
C PHE A 49 8.28 23.22 -7.48
N LEU A 50 7.03 22.80 -7.36
CA LEU A 50 5.98 23.61 -6.74
C LEU A 50 6.22 23.85 -5.25
N ARG A 51 6.65 22.82 -4.53
CA ARG A 51 6.79 22.90 -3.06
C ARG A 51 8.09 23.56 -2.61
N VAL A 52 9.18 23.42 -3.35
CA VAL A 52 10.50 23.91 -2.92
C VAL A 52 10.92 25.14 -3.71
N ILE A 53 10.89 25.07 -5.06
CA ILE A 53 11.53 26.04 -5.92
C ILE A 53 10.61 27.24 -6.23
N PHE A 54 9.34 27.00 -6.52
CA PHE A 54 8.43 28.00 -7.07
C PHE A 54 8.30 29.25 -6.17
N LEU A 55 7.95 29.06 -4.91
CA LEU A 55 7.77 30.17 -3.98
C LEU A 55 9.10 30.87 -3.65
N ALA A 56 10.15 30.07 -3.46
CA ALA A 56 11.47 30.61 -3.18
C ALA A 56 12.00 31.48 -4.33
N TYR A 57 11.75 31.08 -5.59
CA TYR A 57 12.14 31.86 -6.75
C TYR A 57 11.34 33.18 -6.87
N ILE A 58 10.05 33.18 -6.58
CA ILE A 58 9.25 34.43 -6.54
C ILE A 58 9.84 35.37 -5.50
N ILE A 59 10.15 34.90 -4.29
CA ILE A 59 10.74 35.75 -3.24
C ILE A 59 12.11 36.29 -3.68
N SER A 60 12.93 35.45 -4.30
CA SER A 60 14.24 35.87 -4.84
C SER A 60 14.10 36.93 -5.90
N CYS A 61 13.09 36.87 -6.78
CA CYS A 61 12.79 37.95 -7.75
C CYS A 61 12.39 39.27 -7.07
N MET A 62 11.63 39.18 -5.95
CA MET A 62 11.27 40.37 -5.16
C MET A 62 12.49 40.98 -4.45
N GLU A 63 13.36 40.16 -3.86
CA GLU A 63 14.62 40.58 -3.25
C GLU A 63 15.53 41.31 -4.27
N GLN A 64 15.59 40.78 -5.49
CA GLN A 64 16.33 41.39 -6.61
C GLN A 64 15.63 42.61 -7.26
N LYS A 65 14.47 43.02 -6.73
CA LYS A 65 13.66 44.13 -7.26
C LYS A 65 13.35 44.01 -8.77
N LYS A 66 13.10 42.76 -9.23
CA LYS A 66 12.67 42.51 -10.61
C LYS A 66 11.32 43.17 -10.91
N THR A 67 11.08 43.52 -12.19
CA THR A 67 9.82 44.15 -12.60
C THR A 67 8.62 43.21 -12.35
N LEU A 68 7.49 43.78 -11.97
CA LEU A 68 6.24 43.06 -11.77
C LEU A 68 5.86 42.20 -12.99
N ALA A 69 6.07 42.74 -14.20
CA ALA A 69 5.80 42.05 -15.44
C ALA A 69 6.61 40.73 -15.56
N PHE A 70 7.88 40.73 -15.14
CA PHE A 70 8.72 39.51 -15.13
C PHE A 70 8.18 38.42 -14.18
N ILE A 71 7.77 38.85 -12.97
CA ILE A 71 7.23 37.90 -11.96
C ILE A 71 5.91 37.31 -12.46
N LEU A 72 5.02 38.13 -13.02
CA LEU A 72 3.74 37.65 -13.57
C LEU A 72 3.92 36.72 -14.76
N THR A 73 4.90 37.01 -15.63
CA THR A 73 5.23 36.11 -16.76
C THR A 73 5.74 34.76 -16.25
N PHE A 74 6.63 34.74 -15.25
CA PHE A 74 7.11 33.51 -14.65
C PHE A 74 5.95 32.67 -14.02
N ILE A 75 5.06 33.34 -13.27
CA ILE A 75 3.87 32.68 -12.68
C ILE A 75 2.97 32.10 -13.77
N GLY A 76 2.71 32.90 -14.85
CA GLY A 76 1.87 32.46 -15.96
C GLY A 76 2.43 31.25 -16.71
N ILE A 77 3.72 31.26 -17.01
CA ILE A 77 4.40 30.13 -17.65
C ILE A 77 4.38 28.88 -16.73
N SER A 78 4.70 29.08 -15.45
CA SER A 78 4.67 27.99 -14.46
C SER A 78 3.27 27.38 -14.33
N PHE A 79 2.23 28.22 -14.27
CA PHE A 79 0.84 27.77 -14.22
C PHE A 79 0.46 26.95 -15.46
N LEU A 80 0.87 27.40 -16.65
CA LEU A 80 0.58 26.68 -17.89
C LEU A 80 1.27 25.32 -17.93
N ILE A 81 2.56 25.24 -17.61
CA ILE A 81 3.32 23.99 -17.58
C ILE A 81 2.71 23.02 -16.56
N VAL A 82 2.46 23.50 -15.36
CA VAL A 82 1.89 22.70 -14.27
C VAL A 82 0.46 22.27 -14.63
N GLY A 83 -0.34 23.16 -15.20
CA GLY A 83 -1.70 22.84 -15.66
C GLY A 83 -1.72 21.73 -16.72
N VAL A 84 -0.82 21.80 -17.70
CA VAL A 84 -0.67 20.72 -18.71
C VAL A 84 -0.28 19.39 -18.05
N THR A 85 0.68 19.39 -17.11
CA THR A 85 1.07 18.15 -16.43
C THR A 85 -0.07 17.57 -15.60
N TYR A 86 -0.91 18.38 -14.94
CA TYR A 86 -2.11 17.92 -14.24
C TYR A 86 -3.17 17.38 -15.20
N ALA A 87 -3.39 18.02 -16.33
CA ALA A 87 -4.34 17.54 -17.34
C ALA A 87 -3.92 16.16 -17.89
N VAL A 88 -2.64 16.01 -18.24
CA VAL A 88 -2.09 14.74 -18.71
C VAL A 88 -2.21 13.65 -17.63
N GLN A 89 -1.85 13.96 -16.40
CA GLN A 89 -1.99 13.02 -15.27
C GLN A 89 -3.46 12.61 -15.07
N SER A 90 -4.38 13.57 -15.04
CA SER A 90 -5.82 13.29 -14.86
C SER A 90 -6.37 12.41 -15.99
N PHE A 91 -5.97 12.68 -17.23
CA PHE A 91 -6.35 11.82 -18.36
C PHE A 91 -5.78 10.41 -18.24
N PHE A 92 -4.52 10.30 -17.83
CA PHE A 92 -3.87 9.00 -17.61
C PHE A 92 -4.57 8.20 -16.51
N GLU A 93 -4.79 8.80 -15.33
CA GLU A 93 -5.37 8.14 -14.17
C GLU A 93 -6.86 7.75 -14.36
N ASN A 94 -7.63 8.57 -15.09
CA ASN A 94 -9.07 8.32 -15.23
C ASN A 94 -9.45 7.53 -16.48
N ARG A 95 -8.60 7.46 -17.50
CA ARG A 95 -8.91 6.78 -18.75
C ARG A 95 -7.99 5.61 -19.05
N TYR A 96 -6.68 5.82 -19.01
CA TYR A 96 -5.71 4.80 -19.43
C TYR A 96 -5.46 3.77 -18.33
N GLN A 97 -5.17 4.23 -17.13
CA GLN A 97 -4.81 3.37 -15.99
C GLN A 97 -5.89 2.34 -15.65
N PRO A 98 -7.21 2.66 -15.54
CA PRO A 98 -8.23 1.66 -15.21
C PRO A 98 -8.34 0.56 -16.27
N VAL A 99 -8.23 0.90 -17.55
CA VAL A 99 -8.29 -0.08 -18.64
C VAL A 99 -7.11 -1.05 -18.58
N CYS A 100 -5.92 -0.55 -18.32
CA CYS A 100 -4.73 -1.40 -18.18
C CYS A 100 -4.76 -2.23 -16.90
N GLN A 101 -5.32 -1.71 -15.81
CA GLN A 101 -5.54 -2.48 -14.59
C GLN A 101 -6.49 -3.64 -14.81
N GLU A 102 -7.58 -3.46 -15.55
CA GLU A 102 -8.51 -4.55 -15.90
C GLU A 102 -7.84 -5.61 -16.78
N LYS A 103 -7.01 -5.22 -17.76
CA LYS A 103 -6.25 -6.17 -18.57
C LYS A 103 -5.27 -7.00 -17.72
N LEU A 104 -4.57 -6.33 -16.79
CA LEU A 104 -3.68 -7.00 -15.85
C LEU A 104 -4.43 -8.01 -14.99
N VAL A 105 -5.58 -7.62 -14.46
CA VAL A 105 -6.47 -8.50 -13.68
C VAL A 105 -6.91 -9.70 -14.51
N GLN A 106 -7.37 -9.48 -15.73
CA GLN A 106 -7.81 -10.53 -16.65
C GLN A 106 -6.67 -11.52 -16.96
N SER A 107 -5.47 -11.03 -17.20
CA SER A 107 -4.30 -11.88 -17.46
C SER A 107 -3.98 -12.79 -16.26
N LEU A 108 -3.97 -12.24 -15.05
CA LEU A 108 -3.69 -13.00 -13.84
C LEU A 108 -4.81 -13.99 -13.47
N GLN A 109 -6.07 -13.59 -13.68
CA GLN A 109 -7.21 -14.49 -13.46
C GLN A 109 -7.22 -15.65 -14.45
N ARG A 110 -6.89 -15.38 -15.72
CA ARG A 110 -6.77 -16.45 -16.73
C ARG A 110 -5.75 -17.49 -16.31
N GLU A 111 -4.56 -17.06 -15.88
CA GLU A 111 -3.51 -17.96 -15.40
C GLU A 111 -3.98 -18.80 -14.19
N LEU A 112 -4.68 -18.15 -13.26
CA LEU A 112 -5.26 -18.85 -12.11
C LEU A 112 -6.31 -19.90 -12.53
N PHE A 113 -7.21 -19.56 -13.45
CA PHE A 113 -8.23 -20.48 -13.94
C PHE A 113 -7.64 -21.65 -14.74
N GLU A 114 -6.61 -21.39 -15.55
CA GLU A 114 -5.89 -22.46 -16.24
C GLU A 114 -5.24 -23.42 -15.24
N LYS A 115 -4.69 -22.91 -14.13
CA LYS A 115 -4.14 -23.74 -13.06
C LYS A 115 -5.23 -24.52 -12.33
N MET A 116 -6.34 -23.88 -11.98
CA MET A 116 -7.47 -24.55 -11.31
C MET A 116 -8.01 -25.73 -12.11
N ARG A 117 -8.01 -25.63 -13.46
CA ARG A 117 -8.43 -26.72 -14.33
C ARG A 117 -7.53 -27.97 -14.28
N THR A 118 -6.28 -27.79 -13.86
CA THR A 118 -5.29 -28.89 -13.80
C THR A 118 -5.16 -29.52 -12.40
N VAL A 119 -5.86 -29.04 -11.42
CA VAL A 119 -5.82 -29.54 -10.03
C VAL A 119 -6.82 -30.67 -9.86
N ASP A 120 -6.46 -31.70 -9.08
CA ASP A 120 -7.28 -32.86 -8.80
C ASP A 120 -8.62 -32.50 -8.16
N LEU A 121 -9.68 -33.22 -8.55
CA LEU A 121 -11.04 -32.99 -8.07
C LEU A 121 -11.15 -33.18 -6.54
N GLN A 122 -10.39 -34.10 -5.96
CA GLN A 122 -10.32 -34.33 -4.51
C GLN A 122 -9.88 -33.10 -3.73
N SER A 123 -9.05 -32.24 -4.32
CA SER A 123 -8.60 -31.00 -3.67
C SER A 123 -9.75 -30.02 -3.43
N TYR A 124 -10.81 -30.06 -4.27
CA TYR A 124 -11.99 -29.20 -4.11
C TYR A 124 -12.85 -29.53 -2.89
N ASP A 125 -12.79 -30.76 -2.40
CA ASP A 125 -13.50 -31.22 -1.20
C ASP A 125 -12.78 -30.83 0.09
N THR A 126 -11.55 -30.33 -0.01
CA THR A 126 -10.75 -29.90 1.13
C THR A 126 -11.04 -28.44 1.47
N GLU A 127 -11.52 -28.14 2.69
CA GLU A 127 -11.86 -26.79 3.16
C GLU A 127 -10.67 -25.81 3.01
N SER A 128 -9.45 -26.27 3.25
CA SER A 128 -8.23 -25.48 3.11
C SER A 128 -7.97 -25.03 1.66
N TYR A 129 -8.23 -25.92 0.69
CA TYR A 129 -8.07 -25.65 -0.73
C TYR A 129 -9.16 -24.68 -1.23
N TYR A 130 -10.42 -24.96 -0.89
CA TYR A 130 -11.55 -24.10 -1.27
C TYR A 130 -11.36 -22.67 -0.74
N SER A 131 -10.95 -22.54 0.52
CA SER A 131 -10.67 -21.22 1.11
C SER A 131 -9.49 -20.51 0.46
N ALA A 132 -8.45 -21.25 0.07
CA ALA A 132 -7.26 -20.69 -0.61
C ALA A 132 -7.60 -20.20 -2.03
N ILE A 133 -8.38 -20.98 -2.79
CA ILE A 133 -8.83 -20.61 -4.15
C ILE A 133 -9.75 -19.39 -4.12
N THR A 134 -10.77 -19.38 -3.27
CA THR A 134 -11.70 -18.25 -3.16
C THR A 134 -10.95 -16.97 -2.81
N LEU A 135 -10.02 -17.06 -1.85
CA LEU A 135 -9.17 -15.94 -1.48
C LEU A 135 -8.22 -15.52 -2.61
N ALA A 136 -7.63 -16.49 -3.32
CA ALA A 136 -6.75 -16.20 -4.46
C ALA A 136 -7.53 -15.53 -5.60
N GLY A 137 -8.73 -15.99 -5.93
CA GLY A 137 -9.57 -15.42 -6.98
C GLY A 137 -10.04 -14.00 -6.69
N GLU A 138 -10.50 -13.74 -5.46
CA GLU A 138 -11.02 -12.43 -5.07
C GLU A 138 -9.92 -11.41 -4.78
N GLU A 139 -8.84 -11.83 -4.11
CA GLU A 139 -7.80 -10.92 -3.63
C GLU A 139 -6.64 -10.75 -4.60
N CYS A 140 -6.30 -11.74 -5.42
CA CYS A 140 -5.13 -11.66 -6.30
C CYS A 140 -5.19 -10.44 -7.23
N SER A 141 -6.33 -10.20 -7.83
CA SER A 141 -6.58 -9.11 -8.76
C SER A 141 -6.34 -7.74 -8.10
N LYS A 142 -6.95 -7.53 -6.93
CA LYS A 142 -6.80 -6.29 -6.16
C LYS A 142 -5.37 -6.11 -5.67
N ARG A 143 -4.72 -7.19 -5.23
CA ARG A 143 -3.35 -7.15 -4.70
C ARG A 143 -2.30 -6.93 -5.77
N ALA A 144 -2.49 -7.43 -6.98
CA ALA A 144 -1.59 -7.14 -8.09
C ALA A 144 -1.54 -5.65 -8.40
N ILE A 145 -2.71 -5.00 -8.52
CA ILE A 145 -2.80 -3.55 -8.72
C ILE A 145 -2.14 -2.80 -7.55
N GLN A 146 -2.39 -3.22 -6.30
CA GLN A 146 -1.79 -2.60 -5.12
C GLN A 146 -0.27 -2.76 -5.08
N VAL A 147 0.26 -3.91 -5.47
CA VAL A 147 1.71 -4.15 -5.51
C VAL A 147 2.36 -3.25 -6.55
N VAL A 148 1.82 -3.18 -7.77
CA VAL A 148 2.33 -2.28 -8.81
C VAL A 148 2.25 -0.83 -8.33
N GLY A 149 1.10 -0.40 -7.79
CA GLY A 149 0.93 0.95 -7.23
C GLY A 149 1.97 1.24 -6.14
N ASN A 150 2.17 0.31 -5.20
CA ASN A 150 3.13 0.47 -4.11
C ASN A 150 4.59 0.61 -4.59
N PHE A 151 5.00 -0.15 -5.62
CA PHE A 151 6.32 0.02 -6.24
C PHE A 151 6.47 1.39 -6.90
N LEU A 152 5.43 1.86 -7.60
CA LEU A 152 5.41 3.17 -8.23
C LEU A 152 5.43 4.31 -7.21
N ASP A 153 4.68 4.19 -6.11
CA ASP A 153 4.66 5.15 -5.02
C ASP A 153 6.00 5.20 -4.27
N LEU A 154 6.68 4.05 -4.10
CA LEU A 154 8.05 3.99 -3.59
C LEU A 154 9.01 4.72 -4.52
N LEU A 155 8.92 4.49 -5.83
CA LEU A 155 9.73 5.19 -6.84
C LEU A 155 9.52 6.70 -6.76
N GLU A 156 8.27 7.17 -6.72
CA GLU A 156 7.91 8.58 -6.59
C GLU A 156 8.50 9.20 -5.32
N SER A 157 8.32 8.53 -4.17
CA SER A 157 8.81 9.02 -2.88
C SER A 157 10.34 9.13 -2.83
N VAL A 158 11.06 8.13 -3.39
CA VAL A 158 12.53 8.14 -3.47
C VAL A 158 13.01 9.25 -4.41
N LEU A 159 12.40 9.40 -5.58
CA LEU A 159 12.76 10.46 -6.53
C LEU A 159 12.51 11.85 -5.96
N THR A 160 11.34 12.06 -5.35
CA THR A 160 10.99 13.34 -4.73
C THR A 160 11.96 13.67 -3.59
N LEU A 161 12.31 12.68 -2.76
CA LEU A 161 13.31 12.84 -1.70
C LEU A 161 14.68 13.22 -2.27
N ALA A 162 15.14 12.51 -3.29
CA ALA A 162 16.43 12.78 -3.93
C ALA A 162 16.49 14.18 -4.54
N LEU A 163 15.45 14.57 -5.32
CA LEU A 163 15.36 15.90 -5.91
C LEU A 163 15.34 17.00 -4.86
N THR A 164 14.61 16.80 -3.76
CA THR A 164 14.54 17.75 -2.66
C THR A 164 15.87 17.85 -1.93
N CYS A 165 16.54 16.74 -1.63
CA CYS A 165 17.87 16.76 -0.99
C CYS A 165 18.91 17.49 -1.87
N VAL A 166 18.93 17.21 -3.17
CA VAL A 166 19.84 17.89 -4.11
C VAL A 166 19.61 19.40 -4.10
N SER A 167 18.36 19.87 -4.05
CA SER A 167 18.03 21.28 -4.04
C SER A 167 18.46 22.03 -2.76
N VAL A 168 18.68 21.33 -1.65
CA VAL A 168 18.99 21.91 -0.33
C VAL A 168 20.47 21.79 0.06
N ILE A 169 21.17 20.77 -0.40
CA ILE A 169 22.58 20.54 -0.02
C ILE A 169 23.47 21.75 -0.33
N GLY A 170 23.17 22.50 -1.40
CA GLY A 170 23.89 23.73 -1.76
C GLY A 170 23.59 24.94 -0.86
N ALA A 171 22.49 24.92 -0.10
CA ALA A 171 22.07 26.04 0.75
C ALA A 171 22.44 25.84 2.22
N ASP A 172 22.23 24.63 2.77
CA ASP A 172 22.52 24.28 4.16
C ASP A 172 22.64 22.76 4.37
N TRP A 173 23.75 22.30 4.96
CA TRP A 173 23.97 20.88 5.24
C TRP A 173 23.39 20.43 6.59
N ILE A 174 23.14 21.35 7.53
CA ILE A 174 22.61 21.04 8.87
C ILE A 174 21.17 20.56 8.76
N VAL A 175 20.41 21.14 7.87
CA VAL A 175 18.99 20.86 7.67
C VAL A 175 18.70 19.41 7.27
N PRO A 176 19.37 18.81 6.27
CA PRO A 176 19.24 17.39 5.98
C PRO A 176 19.57 16.48 7.18
N VAL A 177 20.53 16.89 8.03
CA VAL A 177 20.87 16.13 9.26
C VAL A 177 19.72 16.18 10.28
N VAL A 178 19.13 17.35 10.51
CA VAL A 178 17.94 17.48 11.40
C VAL A 178 16.77 16.66 10.86
N ALA A 179 16.53 16.70 9.55
CA ALA A 179 15.50 15.88 8.92
C ALA A 179 15.78 14.37 9.07
N ALA A 180 17.04 13.94 8.94
CA ALA A 180 17.42 12.54 9.14
C ALA A 180 17.24 12.08 10.60
N VAL A 181 17.53 12.92 11.58
CA VAL A 181 17.30 12.65 13.01
C VAL A 181 15.81 12.54 13.30
N SER A 182 15.00 13.48 12.79
CA SER A 182 13.55 13.46 12.89
C SER A 182 12.97 12.17 12.30
N PHE A 183 13.41 11.79 11.10
CA PHE A 183 13.03 10.53 10.48
C PHE A 183 13.41 9.32 11.33
N GLY A 184 14.63 9.27 11.85
CA GLY A 184 15.08 8.17 12.71
C GLY A 184 14.15 7.99 13.93
N PHE A 185 13.77 9.11 14.56
CA PHE A 185 12.81 9.09 15.67
C PHE A 185 11.42 8.64 15.25
N SER A 186 10.87 9.20 14.18
CA SER A 186 9.56 8.83 13.63
C SER A 186 9.55 7.37 13.18
N PHE A 187 10.58 6.88 12.52
CA PHE A 187 10.70 5.49 12.12
C PHE A 187 10.71 4.53 13.32
N TRP A 188 11.47 4.86 14.37
CA TRP A 188 11.50 4.06 15.59
C TRP A 188 10.15 4.01 16.31
N MET A 189 9.44 5.15 16.40
CA MET A 189 8.11 5.21 16.97
C MET A 189 7.08 4.46 16.13
N ASN A 190 7.14 4.61 14.80
CA ASN A 190 6.26 3.90 13.85
C ASN A 190 6.37 2.38 13.97
N GLN A 191 7.57 1.83 14.19
CA GLN A 191 7.71 0.38 14.42
C GLN A 191 6.92 -0.10 15.65
N LYS A 192 6.88 0.70 16.71
CA LYS A 192 6.07 0.40 17.92
C LYS A 192 4.56 0.56 17.67
N ILE A 193 4.18 1.58 16.90
CA ILE A 193 2.80 1.86 16.53
C ILE A 193 2.26 0.73 15.63
N ILE A 194 3.00 0.33 14.58
CA ILE A 194 2.62 -0.74 13.65
C ILE A 194 2.42 -2.07 14.40
N SER A 195 3.35 -2.44 15.28
CA SER A 195 3.25 -3.67 16.06
C SER A 195 1.95 -3.73 16.89
N ARG A 196 1.52 -2.61 17.47
CA ARG A 196 0.26 -2.53 18.23
C ARG A 196 -0.97 -2.42 17.33
N ARG A 197 -0.85 -1.72 16.20
CA ARG A 197 -1.93 -1.57 15.21
C ARG A 197 -2.31 -2.92 14.60
N VAL A 198 -1.34 -3.77 14.23
CA VAL A 198 -1.61 -5.12 13.71
C VAL A 198 -2.44 -5.95 14.71
N SER A 199 -2.06 -5.95 16.00
CA SER A 199 -2.83 -6.67 17.03
C SER A 199 -4.24 -6.10 17.22
N TYR A 200 -4.37 -4.78 17.16
CA TYR A 200 -5.64 -4.08 17.24
C TYR A 200 -6.54 -4.41 16.04
N ASP A 201 -6.02 -4.28 14.82
CA ASP A 201 -6.77 -4.54 13.59
C ASP A 201 -7.23 -5.99 13.51
N THR A 202 -6.41 -6.95 13.96
CA THR A 202 -6.79 -8.36 14.03
C THR A 202 -7.97 -8.56 14.99
N ALA A 203 -7.93 -7.95 16.18
CA ALA A 203 -8.99 -8.08 17.15
C ALA A 203 -10.30 -7.40 16.68
N VAL A 204 -10.19 -6.25 16.01
CA VAL A 204 -11.34 -5.55 15.40
C VAL A 204 -11.94 -6.35 14.25
N LYS A 205 -11.12 -6.90 13.34
CA LYS A 205 -11.58 -7.74 12.22
C LYS A 205 -12.34 -8.97 12.69
N LEU A 206 -11.92 -9.61 13.78
CA LEU A 206 -12.66 -10.74 14.37
C LEU A 206 -14.07 -10.32 14.81
N LYS A 207 -14.20 -9.18 15.49
CA LYS A 207 -15.50 -8.64 15.91
C LYS A 207 -16.35 -8.19 14.71
N GLU A 208 -15.74 -7.68 13.67
CA GLU A 208 -16.43 -7.32 12.41
C GLU A 208 -16.95 -8.54 11.67
N LYS A 209 -16.19 -9.64 11.62
CA LYS A 209 -16.63 -10.89 11.04
C LYS A 209 -17.86 -11.43 11.78
N GLU A 210 -17.83 -11.45 13.11
CA GLU A 210 -18.97 -11.85 13.94
C GLU A 210 -20.18 -10.96 13.71
N ALA A 211 -20.00 -9.63 13.68
CA ALA A 211 -21.06 -8.67 13.39
C ALA A 211 -21.64 -8.86 11.97
N SER A 212 -20.80 -9.15 10.98
CA SER A 212 -21.24 -9.36 9.60
C SER A 212 -22.10 -10.62 9.46
N MET A 213 -21.77 -11.70 10.16
CA MET A 213 -22.58 -12.91 10.22
C MET A 213 -23.96 -12.61 10.83
N LEU A 214 -24.02 -11.92 11.98
CA LEU A 214 -25.27 -11.55 12.62
C LEU A 214 -26.13 -10.63 11.73
N LYS A 215 -25.49 -9.71 11.00
CA LYS A 215 -26.19 -8.86 10.02
C LYS A 215 -26.79 -9.69 8.88
N ARG A 216 -26.03 -10.64 8.30
CA ARG A 216 -26.53 -11.51 7.21
C ARG A 216 -27.80 -12.23 7.62
N VAL A 217 -27.83 -12.79 8.82
CA VAL A 217 -29.00 -13.48 9.38
C VAL A 217 -30.21 -12.55 9.48
N LEU A 218 -30.00 -11.24 9.73
CA LEU A 218 -31.10 -10.27 9.89
C LEU A 218 -31.68 -9.73 8.59
N TYR A 219 -30.88 -9.62 7.50
CA TYR A 219 -31.33 -8.95 6.28
C TYR A 219 -31.44 -9.86 5.05
N LEU A 220 -30.82 -11.07 5.05
CA LEU A 220 -30.95 -11.96 3.91
C LEU A 220 -32.32 -12.64 3.87
N PRO A 221 -32.94 -12.70 2.69
CA PRO A 221 -34.26 -13.32 2.51
C PRO A 221 -34.32 -14.79 2.93
N GLU A 222 -33.21 -15.50 2.77
CA GLU A 222 -33.02 -16.92 3.13
C GLU A 222 -33.35 -17.21 4.59
N TYR A 223 -32.92 -16.32 5.49
CA TYR A 223 -33.12 -16.46 6.94
C TYR A 223 -34.42 -15.81 7.46
N ALA A 224 -35.09 -15.01 6.62
CA ALA A 224 -36.27 -14.22 7.05
C ALA A 224 -37.41 -15.10 7.59
N LYS A 225 -37.59 -16.29 7.02
CA LYS A 225 -38.62 -17.25 7.42
C LYS A 225 -38.30 -17.86 8.77
N ASP A 226 -37.05 -18.29 8.96
CA ASP A 226 -36.58 -18.94 10.18
C ASP A 226 -36.57 -17.98 11.38
N ILE A 227 -36.16 -16.74 11.17
CA ILE A 227 -36.19 -15.71 12.20
C ILE A 227 -37.59 -15.36 12.64
N ARG A 228 -38.55 -15.29 11.72
CA ARG A 228 -39.96 -14.99 12.02
C ARG A 228 -40.62 -16.13 12.73
N SER A 229 -40.37 -17.38 12.33
CA SER A 229 -41.01 -18.57 12.92
C SER A 229 -40.41 -18.92 14.29
N SER A 230 -39.10 -18.71 14.48
CA SER A 230 -38.38 -19.09 15.72
C SER A 230 -38.45 -18.05 16.84
N GLY A 231 -38.91 -16.81 16.55
CA GLY A 231 -38.87 -15.71 17.52
C GLY A 231 -37.45 -15.21 17.89
N MET A 232 -36.42 -15.69 17.21
CA MET A 232 -35.01 -15.42 17.55
C MET A 232 -34.53 -14.00 17.22
N LYS A 233 -35.39 -13.16 16.63
CA LYS A 233 -35.03 -11.78 16.25
C LYS A 233 -34.40 -10.98 17.40
N GLN A 234 -35.00 -11.01 18.58
CA GLN A 234 -34.48 -10.27 19.74
C GLN A 234 -33.11 -10.79 20.20
N THR A 235 -32.94 -12.10 20.27
CA THR A 235 -31.68 -12.74 20.66
C THR A 235 -30.53 -12.36 19.72
N VAL A 236 -30.80 -12.33 18.39
CA VAL A 236 -29.79 -11.93 17.41
C VAL A 236 -29.45 -10.45 17.53
N LEU A 237 -30.45 -9.58 17.76
CA LEU A 237 -30.23 -8.15 17.97
C LEU A 237 -29.43 -7.87 19.25
N GLU A 238 -29.71 -8.58 20.35
CA GLU A 238 -28.96 -8.47 21.59
C GLU A 238 -27.49 -8.91 21.44
N ARG A 239 -27.26 -10.01 20.72
CA ARG A 239 -25.90 -10.46 20.39
C ARG A 239 -25.16 -9.45 19.53
N TYR A 240 -25.84 -8.88 18.52
CA TYR A 240 -25.25 -7.83 17.69
C TYR A 240 -24.90 -6.59 18.52
N ARG A 241 -25.81 -6.14 19.41
CA ARG A 241 -25.58 -5.02 20.31
C ARG A 241 -24.39 -5.28 21.25
N LYS A 242 -24.35 -6.45 21.89
CA LYS A 242 -23.24 -6.86 22.77
C LYS A 242 -21.89 -6.87 22.02
N ASN A 243 -21.86 -7.46 20.83
CA ASN A 243 -20.64 -7.45 19.99
C ASN A 243 -20.19 -6.03 19.64
N THR A 244 -21.13 -5.13 19.33
CA THR A 244 -20.84 -3.73 19.03
C THR A 244 -20.31 -2.97 20.27
N GLU A 245 -20.87 -3.23 21.45
CA GLU A 245 -20.40 -2.65 22.72
C GLU A 245 -18.99 -3.16 23.06
N GLU A 246 -18.73 -4.45 22.94
CA GLU A 246 -17.41 -5.04 23.14
C GLU A 246 -16.37 -4.46 22.17
N LYS A 247 -16.75 -4.30 20.87
CA LYS A 247 -15.93 -3.65 19.87
C LYS A 247 -15.62 -2.20 20.25
N ALA A 248 -16.61 -1.44 20.71
CA ALA A 248 -16.44 -0.05 21.15
C ALA A 248 -15.47 0.08 22.35
N VAL A 249 -15.58 -0.82 23.34
CA VAL A 249 -14.66 -0.88 24.49
C VAL A 249 -13.24 -1.19 24.02
N LEU A 250 -13.07 -2.14 23.10
CA LEU A 250 -11.77 -2.51 22.51
C LEU A 250 -11.14 -1.34 21.77
N ILE A 251 -11.92 -0.63 20.93
CA ILE A 251 -11.49 0.57 20.21
C ILE A 251 -11.05 1.65 21.19
N ARG A 252 -11.85 1.93 22.20
CA ARG A 252 -11.54 2.97 23.22
C ARG A 252 -10.25 2.66 23.99
N LYS A 253 -10.05 1.39 24.39
CA LYS A 253 -8.90 0.97 25.19
C LYS A 253 -7.60 0.90 24.37
N GLN A 254 -7.64 0.27 23.20
CA GLN A 254 -6.45 0.08 22.38
C GLN A 254 -6.20 1.27 21.45
N GLY A 255 -7.24 1.84 20.86
CA GLY A 255 -7.15 3.05 20.04
C GLY A 255 -6.58 4.23 20.82
N GLY A 256 -6.98 4.40 22.10
CA GLY A 256 -6.40 5.43 22.96
C GLY A 256 -4.90 5.27 23.22
N LYS A 257 -4.39 4.03 23.32
CA LYS A 257 -2.94 3.77 23.45
C LYS A 257 -2.19 4.06 22.15
N ILE A 258 -2.76 3.68 21.00
CA ILE A 258 -2.21 3.97 19.69
C ILE A 258 -2.20 5.48 19.45
N GLY A 259 -3.33 6.17 19.73
CA GLY A 259 -3.45 7.60 19.57
C GLY A 259 -2.41 8.40 20.39
N ARG A 260 -2.14 7.99 21.63
CA ARG A 260 -1.07 8.62 22.45
C ARG A 260 0.32 8.43 21.84
N LEU A 261 0.61 7.24 21.30
CA LEU A 261 1.90 6.98 20.65
C LEU A 261 2.04 7.77 19.36
N THR A 262 0.98 7.86 18.56
CA THR A 262 0.96 8.67 17.34
C THR A 262 1.11 10.15 17.69
N ALA A 263 0.42 10.66 18.71
CA ALA A 263 0.58 12.04 19.16
C ALA A 263 2.03 12.33 19.62
N LEU A 264 2.65 11.41 20.36
CA LEU A 264 4.06 11.56 20.77
C LEU A 264 5.02 11.52 19.59
N GLU A 265 4.74 10.70 18.58
CA GLU A 265 5.53 10.63 17.35
C GLU A 265 5.41 11.94 16.56
N THR A 266 4.18 12.43 16.33
CA THR A 266 3.93 13.69 15.61
C THR A 266 4.55 14.89 16.33
N ILE A 267 4.33 15.01 17.65
CA ILE A 267 4.89 16.12 18.43
C ILE A 267 6.42 16.05 18.46
N GLY A 268 7.00 14.89 18.75
CA GLY A 268 8.46 14.76 18.90
C GLY A 268 9.22 14.74 17.59
N GLY A 269 8.67 14.13 16.55
CA GLY A 269 9.33 14.01 15.25
C GLY A 269 9.11 15.26 14.38
N SER A 270 7.86 15.53 14.04
CA SER A 270 7.52 16.59 13.08
C SER A 270 7.54 17.96 13.73
N CYS A 271 6.68 18.17 14.71
CA CYS A 271 6.40 19.48 15.26
C CYS A 271 7.64 20.08 15.94
N LEU A 272 8.31 19.30 16.82
CA LEU A 272 9.41 19.82 17.64
C LEU A 272 10.71 19.94 16.86
N LEU A 273 11.09 18.93 16.07
CA LEU A 273 12.38 18.90 15.37
C LEU A 273 12.35 19.71 14.07
N ILE A 274 11.29 19.59 13.26
CA ILE A 274 11.23 20.26 11.96
C ILE A 274 10.54 21.60 12.06
N ASP A 275 9.27 21.63 12.52
CA ASP A 275 8.53 22.88 12.51
C ASP A 275 9.13 23.92 13.47
N PHE A 276 9.57 23.50 14.64
CA PHE A 276 10.09 24.44 15.63
C PHE A 276 11.60 24.64 15.54
N PHE A 277 12.42 23.60 15.73
CA PHE A 277 13.89 23.78 15.77
C PHE A 277 14.48 24.16 14.42
N ALA A 278 14.07 23.52 13.30
CA ALA A 278 14.60 23.91 12.00
C ALA A 278 14.18 25.32 11.63
N SER A 279 12.92 25.69 11.88
CA SER A 279 12.43 27.06 11.62
C SER A 279 13.15 28.10 12.47
N LEU A 280 13.36 27.83 13.77
CA LEU A 280 14.10 28.71 14.65
C LEU A 280 15.55 28.86 14.20
N TYR A 281 16.23 27.76 13.90
CA TYR A 281 17.60 27.79 13.40
C TYR A 281 17.72 28.61 12.11
N LEU A 282 16.85 28.38 11.14
CA LEU A 282 16.83 29.10 9.88
C LEU A 282 16.51 30.59 10.07
N ALA A 283 15.59 30.92 10.99
CA ALA A 283 15.26 32.29 11.33
C ALA A 283 16.48 33.03 11.95
N VAL A 284 17.19 32.40 12.88
CA VAL A 284 18.42 32.95 13.46
C VAL A 284 19.50 33.15 12.38
N LYS A 285 19.67 32.17 11.48
CA LYS A 285 20.63 32.24 10.38
C LYS A 285 20.33 33.38 9.41
N THR A 286 19.06 33.65 9.15
CA THR A 286 18.60 34.70 8.24
C THR A 286 18.62 36.08 8.89
N LEU A 287 18.11 36.19 10.14
CA LEU A 287 17.90 37.50 10.77
C LEU A 287 19.11 37.96 11.62
N VAL A 288 19.80 37.03 12.30
CA VAL A 288 20.89 37.38 13.23
C VAL A 288 22.25 37.27 12.53
N TRP A 289 22.49 36.17 11.84
CA TRP A 289 23.81 35.95 11.19
C TRP A 289 23.87 36.53 9.78
N ASN A 290 22.75 36.91 9.18
CA ASN A 290 22.66 37.44 7.81
C ASN A 290 23.40 36.58 6.75
N THR A 291 23.48 35.28 6.97
CA THR A 291 24.19 34.34 6.08
C THR A 291 23.28 33.67 5.06
N MET A 292 21.96 33.91 5.15
CA MET A 292 20.96 33.35 4.25
C MET A 292 19.96 34.43 3.83
N THR A 293 19.53 34.39 2.56
CA THR A 293 18.48 35.27 2.04
C THR A 293 17.10 34.79 2.49
N ALA A 294 16.07 35.66 2.44
CA ALA A 294 14.70 35.27 2.77
C ALA A 294 14.17 34.21 1.79
N SER A 295 14.57 34.30 0.52
CA SER A 295 14.25 33.26 -0.48
C SER A 295 14.89 31.91 -0.13
N GLY A 296 16.14 31.91 0.33
CA GLY A 296 16.83 30.73 0.83
C GLY A 296 16.15 30.12 2.05
N PHE A 297 15.73 30.93 3.03
CA PHE A 297 14.96 30.51 4.19
C PHE A 297 13.70 29.74 3.79
N VAL A 298 12.90 30.32 2.89
CA VAL A 298 11.65 29.68 2.43
C VAL A 298 11.91 28.39 1.64
N ALA A 299 12.94 28.38 0.78
CA ALA A 299 13.35 27.19 0.03
C ALA A 299 13.69 26.03 0.96
N VAL A 300 14.54 26.29 1.94
CA VAL A 300 15.04 25.26 2.87
C VAL A 300 13.94 24.79 3.82
N LEU A 301 13.09 25.70 4.32
CA LEU A 301 11.96 25.33 5.18
C LEU A 301 10.95 24.41 4.43
N ASN A 302 10.59 24.79 3.22
CA ASN A 302 9.71 23.97 2.39
C ASN A 302 10.33 22.61 2.03
N ALA A 303 11.63 22.59 1.80
CA ALA A 303 12.35 21.34 1.56
C ALA A 303 12.38 20.44 2.79
N CYS A 304 12.53 20.97 4.01
CA CYS A 304 12.41 20.19 5.25
C CYS A 304 11.06 19.48 5.33
N ASN A 305 9.98 20.23 5.11
CA ASN A 305 8.63 19.69 5.12
C ASN A 305 8.43 18.63 4.02
N GLN A 306 9.01 18.86 2.83
CA GLN A 306 8.92 17.90 1.73
C GLN A 306 9.72 16.62 2.02
N ILE A 307 10.92 16.72 2.60
CA ILE A 307 11.73 15.57 3.03
C ILE A 307 10.93 14.74 4.02
N GLN A 308 10.36 15.38 5.04
CA GLN A 308 9.56 14.68 6.04
C GLN A 308 8.38 13.95 5.41
N PHE A 309 7.60 14.63 4.59
CA PHE A 309 6.46 14.03 3.89
C PHE A 309 6.87 12.82 3.04
N SER A 310 8.00 12.93 2.31
CA SER A 310 8.51 11.81 1.51
C SER A 310 8.94 10.62 2.39
N LEU A 311 9.53 10.88 3.55
CA LEU A 311 9.96 9.83 4.49
C LEU A 311 8.77 9.16 5.19
N GLU A 312 7.72 9.91 5.54
CA GLU A 312 6.47 9.36 6.06
C GLU A 312 5.78 8.48 5.02
N SER A 313 5.73 8.94 3.75
CA SER A 313 5.23 8.16 2.62
C SER A 313 6.00 6.84 2.46
N LEU A 314 7.33 6.88 2.46
CA LEU A 314 8.17 5.67 2.41
C LEU A 314 7.87 4.70 3.55
N SER A 315 7.69 5.21 4.77
CA SER A 315 7.34 4.38 5.94
C SER A 315 5.98 3.70 5.77
N ALA A 316 4.98 4.42 5.24
CA ALA A 316 3.65 3.87 4.95
C ALA A 316 3.71 2.79 3.87
N GLN A 317 4.47 3.02 2.80
CA GLN A 317 4.64 2.05 1.71
C GLN A 317 5.32 0.76 2.17
N ILE A 318 6.29 0.84 3.08
CA ILE A 318 6.93 -0.35 3.68
C ILE A 318 5.91 -1.20 4.44
N ALA A 319 4.95 -0.60 5.14
CA ALA A 319 3.89 -1.33 5.84
C ALA A 319 2.96 -2.07 4.84
N VAL A 320 2.52 -1.38 3.79
CA VAL A 320 1.71 -1.98 2.71
C VAL A 320 2.46 -3.11 2.00
N PHE A 321 3.75 -2.91 1.75
CA PHE A 321 4.63 -3.93 1.16
C PHE A 321 4.70 -5.20 2.01
N ALA A 322 4.76 -5.06 3.33
CA ALA A 322 4.77 -6.19 4.25
C ALA A 322 3.43 -6.94 4.28
N GLU A 323 2.31 -6.22 4.26
CA GLU A 323 0.97 -6.81 4.18
C GLU A 323 0.77 -7.59 2.88
N ASN A 324 1.06 -6.97 1.74
CA ASN A 324 0.94 -7.59 0.43
C ASN A 324 1.77 -8.87 0.34
N GLY A 325 3.04 -8.85 0.80
CA GLY A 325 3.92 -10.00 0.74
C GLY A 325 3.40 -11.23 1.49
N THR A 326 2.63 -11.03 2.57
CA THR A 326 2.01 -12.13 3.34
C THR A 326 0.81 -12.72 2.60
N LEU A 327 0.03 -11.89 1.90
CA LEU A 327 -1.14 -12.35 1.16
C LEU A 327 -0.75 -13.05 -0.16
N ILE A 328 0.30 -12.57 -0.82
CA ILE A 328 0.85 -13.21 -2.02
C ILE A 328 1.38 -14.62 -1.72
N GLU A 329 1.84 -14.88 -0.50
CA GLU A 329 2.29 -16.23 -0.10
C GLU A 329 1.17 -17.26 -0.27
N ARG A 330 -0.07 -16.90 0.08
CA ARG A 330 -1.25 -17.76 -0.09
C ARG A 330 -1.56 -18.03 -1.56
N PHE A 331 -1.46 -16.99 -2.40
CA PHE A 331 -1.62 -17.14 -3.84
C PHE A 331 -0.60 -18.12 -4.43
N ARG A 332 0.67 -17.99 -4.04
CA ARG A 332 1.74 -18.89 -4.49
C ARG A 332 1.55 -20.32 -4.00
N THR A 333 0.89 -20.52 -2.87
CA THR A 333 0.56 -21.88 -2.41
C THR A 333 -0.40 -22.57 -3.38
N VAL A 334 -1.43 -21.87 -3.87
CA VAL A 334 -2.37 -22.40 -4.87
C VAL A 334 -1.66 -22.64 -6.22
N GLU A 335 -0.83 -21.72 -6.64
CA GLU A 335 -0.10 -21.81 -7.92
C GLU A 335 0.89 -22.99 -7.96
N ASN A 336 1.53 -23.27 -6.83
CA ASN A 336 2.52 -24.37 -6.71
C ASN A 336 1.89 -25.74 -6.39
N MET A 337 0.57 -25.85 -6.31
CA MET A 337 -0.09 -27.16 -6.16
C MET A 337 0.08 -27.95 -7.45
N GLU A 338 0.68 -29.12 -7.36
CA GLU A 338 0.84 -30.07 -8.46
C GLU A 338 -0.27 -31.11 -8.38
N PRO A 339 -0.86 -31.53 -9.51
CA PRO A 339 -1.80 -32.64 -9.52
C PRO A 339 -1.08 -33.92 -9.10
N GLU A 340 -1.65 -34.68 -8.17
CA GLU A 340 -1.10 -35.95 -7.72
C GLU A 340 -1.53 -37.09 -8.64
N ILE A 341 -2.75 -37.03 -9.18
CA ILE A 341 -3.37 -38.10 -9.97
C ILE A 341 -3.11 -37.93 -11.47
N GLU A 342 -3.20 -36.69 -11.98
CA GLU A 342 -2.95 -36.41 -13.40
C GLU A 342 -1.48 -36.10 -13.71
N LYS A 343 -0.56 -36.97 -13.31
CA LYS A 343 0.79 -36.90 -13.88
C LYS A 343 0.67 -37.24 -15.37
N LYS A 344 0.93 -36.25 -16.25
CA LYS A 344 1.04 -36.46 -17.70
C LYS A 344 2.24 -37.35 -18.02
N GLU A 345 2.10 -38.64 -17.77
CA GLU A 345 2.89 -39.59 -18.54
C GLU A 345 2.33 -39.62 -19.95
N PRO A 346 3.17 -39.63 -21.01
CA PRO A 346 2.68 -39.79 -22.35
C PRO A 346 1.89 -41.08 -22.43
N GLY A 347 0.57 -40.99 -22.35
CA GLY A 347 -0.32 -42.11 -22.37
C GLY A 347 -0.18 -42.85 -23.68
N GLN A 348 -0.08 -44.14 -23.65
CA GLN A 348 -0.25 -45.00 -24.84
C GLN A 348 -1.67 -44.73 -25.36
N SER A 349 -1.77 -44.60 -26.68
CA SER A 349 -3.07 -44.49 -27.37
C SER A 349 -3.94 -45.70 -26.87
N ALA A 350 -5.03 -45.39 -26.18
CA ALA A 350 -5.94 -46.41 -25.72
C ALA A 350 -6.52 -47.17 -26.92
N ALA A 351 -6.53 -48.47 -26.87
CA ALA A 351 -7.29 -49.31 -27.81
C ALA A 351 -8.79 -48.92 -27.75
N PRO A 352 -9.59 -49.14 -28.81
CA PRO A 352 -11.02 -48.91 -28.73
C PRO A 352 -11.62 -49.56 -27.50
N PHE A 353 -12.42 -48.81 -26.74
CA PHE A 353 -13.07 -49.32 -25.55
C PHE A 353 -14.06 -50.45 -25.90
N GLU A 354 -13.82 -51.65 -25.42
CA GLU A 354 -14.70 -52.80 -25.64
C GLU A 354 -15.46 -53.23 -24.38
N THR A 355 -14.77 -53.38 -23.25
CA THR A 355 -15.39 -53.79 -21.99
C THR A 355 -14.67 -53.22 -20.78
N LEU A 356 -15.41 -52.86 -19.74
CA LEU A 356 -14.89 -52.47 -18.42
C LEU A 356 -15.29 -53.55 -17.41
N GLN A 357 -14.33 -54.27 -16.84
CA GLN A 357 -14.55 -55.17 -15.71
C GLN A 357 -14.02 -54.56 -14.44
N VAL A 358 -14.89 -54.40 -13.45
CA VAL A 358 -14.56 -53.91 -12.11
C VAL A 358 -14.67 -55.02 -11.12
N GLN A 359 -13.56 -55.46 -10.49
CA GLN A 359 -13.54 -56.53 -9.51
C GLN A 359 -12.83 -56.03 -8.25
N ASP A 360 -13.42 -56.34 -7.08
CA ASP A 360 -12.87 -56.11 -5.73
C ASP A 360 -12.30 -54.70 -5.46
N ILE A 361 -13.00 -53.63 -5.96
CA ILE A 361 -12.63 -52.28 -5.64
C ILE A 361 -13.16 -51.89 -4.27
N CYS A 362 -12.23 -51.63 -3.35
CA CYS A 362 -12.52 -51.01 -2.06
C CYS A 362 -12.07 -49.51 -2.11
N PHE A 363 -12.93 -48.61 -1.73
CA PHE A 363 -12.63 -47.17 -1.63
C PHE A 363 -13.03 -46.69 -0.24
N GLN A 364 -12.15 -45.89 0.38
CA GLN A 364 -12.39 -45.27 1.67
C GLN A 364 -12.00 -43.82 1.60
N TYR A 365 -12.90 -42.94 2.03
CA TYR A 365 -12.58 -41.52 2.25
C TYR A 365 -11.69 -41.40 3.50
N GLU A 366 -10.66 -40.54 3.44
CA GLU A 366 -9.86 -40.15 4.61
C GLU A 366 -10.66 -39.27 5.58
#